data_33d851a78a5b3635b1836641b529f5cc
#
_entry.id   33d851a78a5b3635b1836641b529f5cc
#
_cell.length_a   1.000
_cell.length_b   1.000
_cell.length_c   1.000
_cell.angle_alpha   90.00
_cell.angle_beta   90.00
_cell.angle_gamma   90.00
#
_symmetry.space_group_name_H-M   'P 1'
#
loop_
_entity.id
_entity.type
_entity.pdbx_description
1 polymer ?
#
loop_
_entity_poly.entity_id
_entity_poly.type
_entity_poly.pdbx_seq_one_letter_code
_entity_poly.pdbx_strand_id
1 'polypeptide(L)'
;MPRFLSQHEYDVVAAVADLVIAPVGDHPGGRALGVADYVDNLLGAFTVDPPLIFAGGPFSGRAGGDASFGDFLLLSRHEELAWRTRIEGSQGLPEREFNGPVRGYQETYRDGIAALGSDFLACDADEQLRRLKAQREFRTLFYVQACEGAYGAPEYGGNRDLGGWNAIQFPGDVQPRGYTDDEVARRA
;
A
#
# COMPACT_ATOMS: atom_id res chain seq x y z
N MET A 1 -8.95 -0.71 14.54
CA MET A 1 -8.37 -2.07 14.54
C MET A 1 -8.03 -2.43 13.10
N PRO A 2 -6.90 -3.07 12.84
CA PRO A 2 -6.55 -3.54 11.52
C PRO A 2 -7.60 -4.48 10.95
N ARG A 3 -7.70 -4.59 9.62
CA ARG A 3 -8.70 -5.45 8.92
C ARG A 3 -8.21 -6.87 8.73
N PHE A 4 -6.93 -7.02 8.41
CA PHE A 4 -6.29 -8.29 8.08
C PHE A 4 -5.20 -8.66 9.08
N LEU A 5 -4.34 -7.72 9.42
CA LEU A 5 -3.24 -7.92 10.35
C LEU A 5 -3.74 -7.98 11.80
N SER A 6 -3.11 -8.79 12.64
CA SER A 6 -3.22 -8.62 14.08
C SER A 6 -2.60 -7.28 14.51
N GLN A 7 -2.89 -6.80 15.72
CA GLN A 7 -2.30 -5.55 16.20
C GLN A 7 -0.77 -5.64 16.25
N HIS A 8 -0.22 -6.76 16.68
CA HIS A 8 1.23 -6.97 16.71
C HIS A 8 1.84 -6.92 15.31
N GLU A 9 1.26 -7.61 14.33
CA GLU A 9 1.73 -7.58 12.93
C GLU A 9 1.65 -6.18 12.33
N TYR A 10 0.59 -5.44 12.63
CA TYR A 10 0.44 -4.05 12.23
C TYR A 10 1.55 -3.17 12.80
N ASP A 11 1.87 -3.33 14.09
CA ASP A 11 2.94 -2.57 14.75
C ASP A 11 4.32 -2.90 14.16
N VAL A 12 4.56 -4.18 13.80
CA VAL A 12 5.77 -4.61 13.07
C VAL A 12 5.83 -3.95 11.69
N VAL A 13 4.74 -3.99 10.94
CA VAL A 13 4.64 -3.35 9.61
C VAL A 13 4.91 -1.84 9.71
N ALA A 14 4.37 -1.18 10.73
CA ALA A 14 4.61 0.23 10.98
C ALA A 14 6.08 0.53 11.34
N ALA A 15 6.76 -0.35 12.07
CA ALA A 15 8.18 -0.21 12.36
C ALA A 15 9.04 -0.43 11.10
N VAL A 16 8.71 -1.43 10.28
CA VAL A 16 9.38 -1.67 8.99
C VAL A 16 9.17 -0.49 8.03
N ALA A 17 8.01 0.17 8.10
CA ALA A 17 7.75 1.36 7.27
C ALA A 17 8.73 2.50 7.55
N ASP A 18 9.09 2.75 8.81
CA ASP A 18 10.09 3.76 9.18
C ASP A 18 11.53 3.34 8.81
N LEU A 19 11.81 2.03 8.73
CA LEU A 19 13.12 1.56 8.23
C LEU A 19 13.27 1.72 6.72
N VAL A 20 12.17 1.70 5.98
CA VAL A 20 12.15 1.80 4.50
C VAL A 20 12.01 3.25 4.04
N ILE A 21 11.12 4.00 4.69
CA ILE A 21 10.88 5.42 4.46
C ILE A 21 11.16 6.13 5.78
N ALA A 22 12.45 6.41 6.00
CA ALA A 22 12.89 7.04 7.23
C ALA A 22 12.41 8.51 7.32
N PRO A 23 12.02 8.99 8.51
CA PRO A 23 11.78 10.41 8.70
C PRO A 23 13.11 11.17 8.54
N VAL A 24 13.14 12.21 7.69
CA VAL A 24 14.33 13.03 7.45
C VAL A 24 13.95 14.49 7.28
N GLY A 25 14.44 15.35 8.15
CA GLY A 25 14.05 16.76 8.14
C GLY A 25 12.54 16.90 8.33
N ASP A 26 11.90 17.61 7.42
CA ASP A 26 10.44 17.79 7.42
C ASP A 26 9.67 16.63 6.74
N HIS A 27 10.39 15.66 6.17
CA HIS A 27 9.76 14.51 5.56
C HIS A 27 9.27 13.54 6.63
N PRO A 28 7.96 13.28 6.72
CA PRO A 28 7.41 12.32 7.67
C PRO A 28 7.84 10.89 7.28
N GLY A 29 8.13 10.05 8.26
CA GLY A 29 8.45 8.64 8.03
C GLY A 29 7.25 7.81 7.56
N GLY A 30 7.51 6.58 7.16
CA GLY A 30 6.48 5.69 6.61
C GLY A 30 5.33 5.39 7.59
N ARG A 31 5.64 5.32 8.88
CA ARG A 31 4.63 5.19 9.95
C ARG A 31 3.70 6.39 10.00
N ALA A 32 4.25 7.60 9.99
CA ALA A 32 3.46 8.83 10.04
C ALA A 32 2.61 9.00 8.77
N LEU A 33 3.12 8.54 7.63
CA LEU A 33 2.40 8.55 6.36
C LEU A 33 1.30 7.49 6.25
N GLY A 34 1.13 6.62 7.26
CA GLY A 34 0.08 5.61 7.24
C GLY A 34 0.36 4.41 6.32
N VAL A 35 1.63 4.10 6.04
CA VAL A 35 1.99 2.94 5.19
C VAL A 35 1.39 1.63 5.73
N ALA A 36 1.34 1.46 7.06
CA ALA A 36 0.73 0.27 7.65
C ALA A 36 -0.78 0.18 7.40
N ASP A 37 -1.48 1.31 7.36
CA ASP A 37 -2.91 1.35 7.02
C ASP A 37 -3.13 0.95 5.55
N TYR A 38 -2.28 1.46 4.64
CA TYR A 38 -2.30 1.06 3.24
C TYR A 38 -2.10 -0.44 3.06
N VAL A 39 -1.07 -1.00 3.70
CA VAL A 39 -0.77 -2.44 3.63
C VAL A 39 -1.92 -3.27 4.18
N ASP A 40 -2.44 -2.93 5.35
CA ASP A 40 -3.55 -3.65 5.98
C ASP A 40 -4.83 -3.60 5.12
N ASN A 41 -5.14 -2.43 4.54
CA ASN A 41 -6.25 -2.26 3.61
C ASN A 41 -6.06 -3.10 2.33
N LEU A 42 -4.86 -3.12 1.76
CA LEU A 42 -4.55 -3.92 0.58
C LEU A 42 -4.69 -5.42 0.87
N LEU A 43 -4.09 -5.90 1.96
CA LEU A 43 -4.16 -7.32 2.33
C LEU A 43 -5.59 -7.74 2.69
N GLY A 44 -6.38 -6.86 3.26
CA GLY A 44 -7.78 -7.07 3.63
C GLY A 44 -8.79 -6.57 2.58
N ALA A 45 -8.37 -6.25 1.35
CA ALA A 45 -9.22 -5.58 0.38
C ALA A 45 -10.53 -6.34 0.06
N PHE A 46 -10.47 -7.66 0.06
CA PHE A 46 -11.62 -8.53 -0.20
C PHE A 46 -12.40 -8.95 1.05
N THR A 47 -12.13 -8.34 2.20
CA THR A 47 -12.95 -8.53 3.41
C THR A 47 -14.18 -7.61 3.44
N VAL A 48 -14.30 -6.71 2.48
CA VAL A 48 -15.42 -5.77 2.30
C VAL A 48 -16.00 -5.90 0.90
N ASP A 49 -17.27 -5.50 0.73
CA ASP A 49 -17.97 -5.54 -0.55
C ASP A 49 -18.60 -4.15 -0.82
N PRO A 50 -18.30 -3.49 -1.93
CA PRO A 50 -17.32 -3.87 -2.95
C PRO A 50 -15.87 -3.82 -2.41
N PRO A 51 -14.96 -4.63 -2.97
CA PRO A 51 -13.57 -4.60 -2.54
C PRO A 51 -12.92 -3.25 -2.82
N LEU A 52 -12.08 -2.78 -1.88
CA LEU A 52 -11.40 -1.49 -2.01
C LEU A 52 -10.17 -1.57 -2.93
N ILE A 53 -10.36 -2.18 -4.09
CA ILE A 53 -9.38 -2.26 -5.18
C ILE A 53 -9.93 -1.49 -6.37
N PHE A 54 -9.07 -0.72 -6.98
CA PHE A 54 -9.42 0.14 -8.07
C PHE A 54 -9.24 -0.54 -9.44
N ALA A 55 -10.28 -0.52 -10.30
CA ALA A 55 -10.28 -1.24 -11.57
C ALA A 55 -9.77 -0.40 -12.75
N GLY A 56 -9.89 0.88 -12.68
CA GLY A 56 -9.51 1.72 -13.81
C GLY A 56 -9.17 3.13 -13.39
N GLY A 57 -8.56 4.00 -13.77
CA GLY A 57 -8.06 5.31 -13.44
C GLY A 57 -8.68 5.97 -12.20
N PRO A 58 -8.00 6.87 -11.58
CA PRO A 58 -8.35 7.44 -10.29
C PRO A 58 -9.49 8.47 -10.45
N PHE A 59 -10.67 8.05 -10.17
CA PHE A 59 -11.82 8.97 -10.06
C PHE A 59 -12.07 9.29 -8.58
N SER A 60 -10.98 9.60 -7.86
CA SER A 60 -11.13 10.20 -6.55
C SER A 60 -11.70 11.61 -6.74
N GLY A 61 -12.67 12.00 -5.98
CA GLY A 61 -13.27 13.33 -6.10
C GLY A 61 -12.33 14.52 -5.79
N ARG A 62 -11.04 14.27 -5.54
CA ARG A 62 -10.06 15.31 -5.14
C ARG A 62 -9.86 16.42 -6.16
N ALA A 63 -10.04 16.15 -7.45
CA ALA A 63 -9.96 17.18 -8.49
C ALA A 63 -11.21 18.08 -8.52
N GLY A 64 -12.16 17.93 -7.63
CA GLY A 64 -13.39 18.71 -7.59
C GLY A 64 -14.45 18.19 -6.63
N GLY A 65 -14.11 17.27 -5.73
CA GLY A 65 -15.04 16.69 -4.76
C GLY A 65 -14.34 16.00 -3.60
N ASP A 66 -15.08 15.25 -2.83
CA ASP A 66 -14.56 14.51 -1.68
C ASP A 66 -13.71 13.32 -2.10
N ALA A 67 -12.59 13.11 -1.41
CA ALA A 67 -11.76 11.92 -1.58
C ALA A 67 -12.49 10.68 -1.05
N SER A 68 -13.00 9.85 -1.95
CA SER A 68 -13.75 8.65 -1.58
C SER A 68 -13.65 7.57 -2.66
N PHE A 69 -14.05 6.35 -2.31
CA PHE A 69 -14.22 5.27 -3.27
C PHE A 69 -15.56 5.34 -4.04
N GLY A 70 -16.40 6.36 -3.80
CA GLY A 70 -17.72 6.46 -4.41
C GLY A 70 -17.71 6.52 -5.94
N ASP A 71 -16.67 7.14 -6.50
CA ASP A 71 -16.50 7.31 -7.94
C ASP A 71 -15.61 6.25 -8.58
N PHE A 72 -15.18 5.24 -7.83
CA PHE A 72 -14.34 4.17 -8.35
C PHE A 72 -15.18 3.17 -9.14
N LEU A 73 -14.59 2.68 -10.24
CA LEU A 73 -15.18 1.63 -11.03
C LEU A 73 -15.11 0.29 -10.28
N LEU A 74 -16.19 -0.49 -10.37
CA LEU A 74 -16.19 -1.85 -9.86
C LEU A 74 -15.26 -2.74 -10.69
N LEU A 75 -14.59 -3.68 -10.04
CA LEU A 75 -13.80 -4.70 -10.71
C LEU A 75 -14.69 -5.57 -11.60
N SER A 76 -14.25 -5.85 -12.81
CA SER A 76 -14.78 -6.96 -13.58
C SER A 76 -14.40 -8.29 -12.94
N ARG A 77 -15.09 -9.37 -13.29
CA ARG A 77 -14.78 -10.72 -12.80
C ARG A 77 -13.32 -11.13 -13.03
N HIS A 78 -12.72 -10.74 -14.16
CA HIS A 78 -11.33 -11.08 -14.47
C HIS A 78 -10.35 -10.27 -13.63
N GLU A 79 -10.62 -8.99 -13.41
CA GLU A 79 -9.81 -8.13 -12.55
C GLU A 79 -9.89 -8.59 -11.08
N GLU A 80 -11.09 -8.95 -10.63
CA GLU A 80 -11.26 -9.50 -9.29
C GLU A 80 -10.45 -10.79 -9.12
N LEU A 81 -10.53 -11.72 -10.08
CA LEU A 81 -9.75 -12.95 -10.06
C LEU A 81 -8.25 -12.66 -10.03
N ALA A 82 -7.78 -11.74 -10.85
CA ALA A 82 -6.36 -11.35 -10.89
C ALA A 82 -5.89 -10.75 -9.56
N TRP A 83 -6.68 -9.85 -8.96
CA TRP A 83 -6.35 -9.23 -7.69
C TRP A 83 -6.41 -10.22 -6.52
N ARG A 84 -7.44 -11.10 -6.48
CA ARG A 84 -7.50 -12.17 -5.47
C ARG A 84 -6.30 -13.09 -5.57
N THR A 85 -5.91 -13.49 -6.78
CA THR A 85 -4.72 -14.33 -6.98
C THR A 85 -3.46 -13.65 -6.47
N ARG A 86 -3.31 -12.34 -6.70
CA ARG A 86 -2.15 -11.57 -6.24
C ARG A 86 -2.13 -11.40 -4.72
N ILE A 87 -3.26 -11.11 -4.10
CA ILE A 87 -3.34 -10.84 -2.66
C ILE A 87 -3.40 -12.12 -1.84
N GLU A 88 -4.32 -13.01 -2.18
CA GLU A 88 -4.61 -14.23 -1.41
C GLU A 88 -3.75 -15.42 -1.84
N GLY A 89 -3.19 -15.38 -3.06
CA GLY A 89 -2.51 -16.51 -3.68
C GLY A 89 -3.47 -17.43 -4.43
N SER A 90 -2.91 -18.43 -5.07
CA SER A 90 -3.71 -19.39 -5.85
C SER A 90 -4.53 -20.34 -4.98
N GLN A 91 -4.09 -20.66 -3.78
CA GLN A 91 -4.79 -21.52 -2.80
C GLN A 91 -5.24 -22.87 -3.37
N GLY A 92 -4.56 -23.40 -4.39
CA GLY A 92 -4.94 -24.64 -5.07
C GLY A 92 -6.18 -24.55 -5.96
N LEU A 93 -6.66 -23.33 -6.27
CA LEU A 93 -7.81 -23.09 -7.13
C LEU A 93 -7.36 -23.11 -8.62
N PRO A 94 -7.90 -24.01 -9.46
CA PRO A 94 -7.45 -24.15 -10.85
C PRO A 94 -7.52 -22.85 -11.65
N GLU A 95 -8.52 -22.03 -11.42
CA GLU A 95 -8.71 -20.75 -12.09
C GLU A 95 -7.64 -19.70 -11.71
N ARG A 96 -6.90 -19.92 -10.60
CA ARG A 96 -5.79 -19.08 -10.15
C ARG A 96 -4.42 -19.66 -10.46
N GLU A 97 -4.35 -20.90 -10.97
CA GLU A 97 -3.11 -21.65 -11.23
C GLU A 97 -2.86 -21.92 -12.70
N PHE A 98 -3.42 -21.14 -13.60
CA PHE A 98 -3.25 -21.32 -15.04
C PHE A 98 -1.77 -21.40 -15.46
N ASN A 99 -0.90 -20.63 -14.83
CA ASN A 99 0.56 -20.62 -15.06
C ASN A 99 1.34 -21.26 -13.89
N GLY A 100 0.68 -22.08 -13.07
CA GLY A 100 1.25 -22.68 -11.87
C GLY A 100 0.88 -21.95 -10.57
N PRO A 101 1.29 -22.49 -9.41
CA PRO A 101 0.97 -21.93 -8.11
C PRO A 101 1.51 -20.51 -7.95
N VAL A 102 0.69 -19.63 -7.39
CA VAL A 102 1.04 -18.24 -7.07
C VAL A 102 1.02 -18.06 -5.57
N ARG A 103 2.14 -17.59 -5.04
CA ARG A 103 2.25 -17.14 -3.65
C ARG A 103 1.65 -15.76 -3.52
N GLY A 104 0.66 -15.60 -2.62
CA GLY A 104 -0.02 -14.33 -2.41
C GLY A 104 0.75 -13.36 -1.51
N TYR A 105 0.35 -12.10 -1.55
CA TYR A 105 0.89 -11.07 -0.64
C TYR A 105 0.65 -11.43 0.82
N GLN A 106 -0.54 -11.93 1.16
CA GLN A 106 -0.89 -12.33 2.52
C GLN A 106 0.08 -13.35 3.11
N GLU A 107 0.46 -14.37 2.33
CA GLU A 107 1.43 -15.38 2.76
C GLU A 107 2.83 -14.76 2.89
N THR A 108 3.26 -13.97 1.92
CA THR A 108 4.56 -13.28 1.95
C THR A 108 4.70 -12.39 3.17
N TYR A 109 3.63 -11.68 3.56
CA TYR A 109 3.63 -10.85 4.76
C TYR A 109 3.67 -11.67 6.04
N ARG A 110 2.84 -12.70 6.17
CA ARG A 110 2.85 -13.56 7.37
C ARG A 110 4.23 -14.19 7.60
N ASP A 111 4.80 -14.77 6.56
CA ASP A 111 6.11 -15.41 6.66
C ASP A 111 7.23 -14.39 6.90
N GLY A 112 7.19 -13.25 6.21
CA GLY A 112 8.15 -12.18 6.40
C GLY A 112 8.13 -11.61 7.81
N ILE A 113 6.95 -11.31 8.35
CA ILE A 113 6.79 -10.82 9.73
C ILE A 113 7.25 -11.89 10.73
N ALA A 114 6.84 -13.14 10.56
CA ALA A 114 7.27 -14.23 11.43
C ALA A 114 8.81 -14.40 11.42
N ALA A 115 9.44 -14.27 10.28
CA ALA A 115 10.90 -14.38 10.11
C ALA A 115 11.69 -13.20 10.73
N LEU A 116 11.05 -12.05 10.97
CA LEU A 116 11.66 -10.95 11.71
C LEU A 116 11.86 -11.28 13.21
N GLY A 117 11.04 -12.19 13.74
CA GLY A 117 11.08 -12.64 15.14
C GLY A 117 10.09 -11.89 16.04
N SER A 118 9.60 -12.57 17.06
CA SER A 118 8.59 -12.03 17.99
C SER A 118 9.09 -10.86 18.83
N ASP A 119 10.41 -10.72 18.97
CA ASP A 119 11.10 -9.66 19.69
C ASP A 119 11.49 -8.46 18.81
N PHE A 120 11.10 -8.46 17.54
CA PHE A 120 11.51 -7.44 16.56
C PHE A 120 11.29 -6.01 17.04
N LEU A 121 10.14 -5.73 17.65
CA LEU A 121 9.81 -4.39 18.14
C LEU A 121 10.65 -3.96 19.36
N ALA A 122 11.28 -4.91 20.06
CA ALA A 122 12.18 -4.62 21.17
C ALA A 122 13.65 -4.45 20.75
N CYS A 123 13.97 -4.75 19.49
CA CYS A 123 15.31 -4.58 18.94
C CYS A 123 15.60 -3.10 18.66
N ASP A 124 16.87 -2.71 18.69
CA ASP A 124 17.31 -1.42 18.17
C ASP A 124 17.20 -1.34 16.64
N ALA A 125 17.35 -0.14 16.09
CA ALA A 125 17.16 0.12 14.67
C ALA A 125 18.15 -0.65 13.78
N ASP A 126 19.39 -0.84 14.23
CA ASP A 126 20.41 -1.55 13.45
C ASP A 126 20.10 -3.04 13.36
N GLU A 127 19.66 -3.65 14.44
CA GLU A 127 19.24 -5.05 14.47
C GLU A 127 17.94 -5.25 13.66
N GLN A 128 16.96 -4.36 13.80
CA GLN A 128 15.76 -4.38 12.97
C GLN A 128 16.09 -4.32 11.49
N LEU A 129 16.96 -3.40 11.10
CA LEU A 129 17.40 -3.26 9.70
C LEU A 129 18.17 -4.49 9.21
N ARG A 130 19.02 -5.08 10.06
CA ARG A 130 19.75 -6.31 9.75
C ARG A 130 18.79 -7.47 9.48
N ARG A 131 17.80 -7.67 10.34
CA ARG A 131 16.77 -8.71 10.17
C ARG A 131 15.94 -8.49 8.91
N LEU A 132 15.51 -7.25 8.66
CA LEU A 132 14.76 -6.91 7.44
C LEU A 132 15.59 -7.19 6.17
N LYS A 133 16.88 -6.83 6.17
CA LYS A 133 17.78 -7.09 5.03
C LYS A 133 17.91 -8.58 4.70
N ALA A 134 17.83 -9.46 5.69
CA ALA A 134 17.86 -10.91 5.50
C ALA A 134 16.60 -11.46 4.80
N GLN A 135 15.47 -10.74 4.85
CA GLN A 135 14.19 -11.16 4.27
C GLN A 135 13.99 -10.57 2.87
N ARG A 136 14.73 -11.05 1.89
CA ARG A 136 14.79 -10.46 0.54
C ARG A 136 13.42 -10.32 -0.13
N GLU A 137 12.62 -11.37 -0.15
CA GLU A 137 11.32 -11.40 -0.83
C GLU A 137 10.36 -10.41 -0.15
N PHE A 138 10.16 -10.56 1.16
CA PHE A 138 9.32 -9.66 1.95
C PHE A 138 9.75 -8.20 1.81
N ARG A 139 11.06 -7.91 1.98
CA ARG A 139 11.59 -6.56 1.84
C ARG A 139 11.34 -5.96 0.46
N THR A 140 11.48 -6.75 -0.61
CA THR A 140 11.27 -6.25 -1.97
C THR A 140 9.80 -5.90 -2.20
N LEU A 141 8.89 -6.78 -1.79
CA LEU A 141 7.46 -6.52 -1.86
C LEU A 141 7.09 -5.30 -1.01
N PHE A 142 7.55 -5.30 0.25
CA PHE A 142 7.26 -4.22 1.19
C PHE A 142 7.74 -2.87 0.68
N TYR A 143 8.93 -2.79 0.10
CA TYR A 143 9.47 -1.54 -0.45
C TYR A 143 8.54 -0.92 -1.51
N VAL A 144 8.07 -1.72 -2.45
CA VAL A 144 7.12 -1.25 -3.48
C VAL A 144 5.84 -0.73 -2.84
N GLN A 145 5.25 -1.52 -1.95
CA GLN A 145 4.00 -1.17 -1.30
C GLN A 145 4.14 -0.02 -0.30
N ALA A 146 5.31 0.14 0.32
CA ALA A 146 5.59 1.30 1.15
C ALA A 146 5.63 2.59 0.32
N CYS A 147 6.23 2.56 -0.88
CA CYS A 147 6.20 3.70 -1.79
C CYS A 147 4.77 4.00 -2.28
N GLU A 148 4.01 2.97 -2.62
CA GLU A 148 2.59 3.12 -2.99
C GLU A 148 1.78 3.74 -1.85
N GLY A 149 1.94 3.24 -0.62
CA GLY A 149 1.25 3.77 0.55
C GLY A 149 1.68 5.17 0.94
N ALA A 150 2.97 5.51 0.80
CA ALA A 150 3.47 6.83 1.18
C ALA A 150 3.14 7.94 0.18
N TYR A 151 3.13 7.61 -1.12
CA TYR A 151 3.03 8.61 -2.20
C TYR A 151 1.86 8.37 -3.16
N GLY A 152 1.10 7.33 -2.95
CA GLY A 152 -0.11 7.05 -3.73
C GLY A 152 -1.32 7.85 -3.27
N ALA A 153 -2.46 7.51 -3.81
CA ALA A 153 -3.73 8.14 -3.51
C ALA A 153 -4.17 7.84 -2.05
N PRO A 154 -4.49 8.85 -1.24
CA PRO A 154 -4.81 8.68 0.18
C PRO A 154 -6.07 7.85 0.46
N GLU A 155 -6.93 7.66 -0.53
CA GLU A 155 -8.13 6.83 -0.44
C GLU A 155 -7.82 5.38 -0.10
N TYR A 156 -6.63 4.91 -0.43
CA TYR A 156 -6.18 3.56 -0.10
C TYR A 156 -5.67 3.40 1.33
N GLY A 157 -5.65 4.49 2.13
CA GLY A 157 -5.32 4.49 3.56
C GLY A 157 -3.90 4.95 3.91
N GLY A 158 -3.05 5.17 2.90
CA GLY A 158 -1.72 5.77 3.06
C GLY A 158 -1.72 7.27 2.79
N ASN A 159 -0.52 7.84 2.59
CA ASN A 159 -0.30 9.25 2.28
C ASN A 159 -1.14 10.19 3.18
N ARG A 160 -1.12 9.88 4.48
CA ARG A 160 -1.95 10.56 5.48
C ARG A 160 -1.72 12.07 5.44
N ASP A 161 -2.82 12.83 5.43
CA ASP A 161 -2.81 14.29 5.36
C ASP A 161 -2.05 14.85 4.14
N LEU A 162 -1.96 14.06 3.07
CA LEU A 162 -1.15 14.34 1.88
C LEU A 162 0.35 14.57 2.20
N GLY A 163 0.81 14.04 3.32
CA GLY A 163 2.17 14.28 3.84
C GLY A 163 3.27 13.83 2.87
N GLY A 164 3.08 12.71 2.18
CA GLY A 164 4.01 12.24 1.15
C GLY A 164 4.03 13.16 -0.06
N TRP A 165 2.87 13.57 -0.55
CA TRP A 165 2.77 14.52 -1.68
C TRP A 165 3.36 15.88 -1.34
N ASN A 166 3.08 16.39 -0.15
CA ASN A 166 3.65 17.66 0.33
C ASN A 166 5.19 17.59 0.41
N ALA A 167 5.73 16.48 0.92
CA ALA A 167 7.17 16.29 1.06
C ALA A 167 7.92 16.24 -0.29
N ILE A 168 7.29 15.69 -1.33
CA ILE A 168 7.86 15.65 -2.70
C ILE A 168 7.35 16.78 -3.59
N GLN A 169 6.58 17.74 -3.04
CA GLN A 169 6.00 18.86 -3.77
C GLN A 169 5.11 18.44 -4.96
N PHE A 170 4.43 17.30 -4.82
CA PHE A 170 3.48 16.84 -5.81
C PHE A 170 2.16 17.61 -5.68
N PRO A 171 1.65 18.25 -6.76
CA PRO A 171 0.48 19.12 -6.68
C PRO A 171 -0.85 18.37 -6.48
N GLY A 172 -0.79 17.07 -6.38
CA GLY A 172 -1.96 16.22 -6.27
C GLY A 172 -2.45 15.66 -7.61
N ASP A 173 -3.44 14.81 -7.51
CA ASP A 173 -4.10 14.22 -8.67
C ASP A 173 -5.07 15.25 -9.29
N VAL A 174 -4.87 15.56 -10.54
CA VAL A 174 -5.72 16.50 -11.29
C VAL A 174 -6.75 15.78 -12.18
N GLN A 175 -6.75 14.45 -12.16
CA GLN A 175 -7.74 13.65 -12.89
C GLN A 175 -9.13 13.72 -12.20
N PRO A 176 -10.24 13.66 -12.94
CA PRO A 176 -10.35 13.55 -14.40
C PRO A 176 -10.21 14.89 -15.15
N ARG A 177 -10.10 16.00 -14.43
CA ARG A 177 -10.10 17.35 -15.03
C ARG A 177 -8.93 17.56 -16.02
N GLY A 178 -7.74 17.04 -15.66
CA GLY A 178 -6.52 17.31 -16.41
C GLY A 178 -6.03 18.75 -16.26
N TYR A 179 -5.01 19.12 -17.02
CA TYR A 179 -4.51 20.49 -17.12
C TYR A 179 -5.10 21.20 -18.34
N THR A 180 -5.46 22.46 -18.20
CA THR A 180 -5.79 23.31 -19.34
C THR A 180 -4.51 23.79 -20.03
N ASP A 181 -4.62 24.21 -21.32
CA ASP A 181 -3.46 24.76 -22.06
C ASP A 181 -2.84 25.95 -21.34
N ASP A 182 -3.64 26.80 -20.72
CA ASP A 182 -3.18 27.94 -19.93
C ASP A 182 -2.40 27.52 -18.67
N GLU A 183 -2.76 26.41 -18.02
CA GLU A 183 -2.06 25.89 -16.85
C GLU A 183 -0.72 25.26 -17.26
N VAL A 184 -0.65 24.61 -18.43
CA VAL A 184 0.58 24.08 -19.00
C VAL A 184 1.51 25.24 -19.39
N ALA A 185 1.00 26.25 -20.09
CA ALA A 185 1.81 27.40 -20.52
C ALA A 185 2.42 28.20 -19.35
N ARG A 186 1.76 28.25 -18.19
CA ARG A 186 2.28 28.92 -16.99
C ARG A 186 3.38 28.16 -16.26
N ARG A 187 3.55 26.86 -16.54
CA ARG A 187 4.57 25.98 -15.94
C ARG A 187 5.82 25.82 -16.80
N ALA A 188 5.77 26.25 -18.06
CA ALA A 188 6.89 26.26 -19.01
C ALA A 188 7.68 27.57 -18.88
#